data_2c418fb754cd8e93788e969993b29b37
#
_entry.id   2c418fb754cd8e93788e969993b29b37
#
_cell.length_a   1.000
_cell.length_b   1.000
_cell.length_c   1.000
_cell.angle_alpha   90.00
_cell.angle_beta   90.00
_cell.angle_gamma   90.00
#
_symmetry.space_group_name_H-M   'P 1'
#
loop_
_entity.id
_entity.type
_entity.pdbx_description
1 polymer ?
#
loop_
_entity_poly.entity_id
_entity_poly.type
_entity_poly.pdbx_seq_one_letter_code
_entity_poly.pdbx_strand_id
1 'polypeptide(L)'
;WLLIFGRDGVPLYLGRGQRLASRWQRLACVARDRGCTFPGCDAPATMCAVHHLIPWAHHGGTDIDNLTLVCDRHHAQVAEDTDDPTGWATERMGAHTRYPGRTGWRPPTHHDPTRRHRVNHRHHGDELLGSAIHRLRVKQDAGLPPPPLRQ
;
A
#
# COMPACT_ATOMS: atom_id res chain seq x y z
N TRP A 1 7.31 1.52 21.60
CA TRP A 1 7.27 2.67 20.67
C TRP A 1 8.54 2.61 19.84
N LEU A 2 8.47 2.16 18.58
CA LEU A 2 9.58 2.27 17.65
C LEU A 2 9.49 3.65 17.02
N LEU A 3 10.15 4.65 17.61
CA LEU A 3 10.38 5.94 16.97
C LEU A 3 11.45 5.71 15.90
N ILE A 4 11.04 5.61 14.64
CA ILE A 4 11.99 5.62 13.53
C ILE A 4 12.39 7.07 13.32
N PHE A 5 13.55 7.43 13.85
CA PHE A 5 14.20 8.69 13.53
C PHE A 5 14.93 8.55 12.19
N GLY A 6 14.75 9.48 11.29
CA GLY A 6 15.70 9.71 10.22
C GLY A 6 17.08 10.03 10.83
N ARG A 7 18.15 10.02 10.01
CA ARG A 7 19.55 10.26 10.43
C ARG A 7 19.70 11.52 11.31
N ASP A 8 18.78 12.49 11.18
CA ASP A 8 18.77 13.77 11.88
C ASP A 8 17.73 13.84 13.02
N GLY A 9 17.26 12.72 13.52
CA GLY A 9 16.32 12.66 14.63
C GLY A 9 14.89 13.16 14.31
N VAL A 10 14.49 13.18 13.03
CA VAL A 10 13.19 13.70 12.61
C VAL A 10 12.07 12.71 12.91
N PRO A 11 11.02 13.11 13.66
CA PRO A 11 9.94 12.20 14.02
C PRO A 11 9.08 11.83 12.81
N LEU A 12 8.79 10.52 12.67
CA LEU A 12 7.86 9.99 11.68
C LEU A 12 6.45 9.77 12.26
N TYR A 13 6.29 9.89 13.56
CA TYR A 13 5.03 9.77 14.29
C TYR A 13 4.68 11.13 14.89
N LEU A 14 3.65 11.81 14.36
CA LEU A 14 3.21 13.13 14.75
C LEU A 14 1.84 13.13 15.43
N GLY A 15 1.17 11.96 15.47
CA GLY A 15 -0.17 11.83 16.02
C GLY A 15 -1.14 12.82 15.37
N ARG A 16 -1.85 13.56 16.20
CA ARG A 16 -2.76 14.62 15.75
C ARG A 16 -2.20 16.05 15.94
N GLY A 17 -0.91 16.17 16.21
CA GLY A 17 -0.27 17.48 16.33
C GLY A 17 -0.19 18.26 15.01
N GLN A 18 -0.19 17.55 13.88
CA GLN A 18 -0.10 18.14 12.56
C GLN A 18 -0.89 17.32 11.54
N ARG A 19 -1.77 17.96 10.76
CA ARG A 19 -2.56 17.28 9.72
C ARG A 19 -1.74 16.93 8.49
N LEU A 20 -0.91 17.84 8.01
CA LEU A 20 -0.12 17.61 6.80
C LEU A 20 1.13 16.79 7.13
N ALA A 21 1.40 15.80 6.30
CA ALA A 21 2.63 15.03 6.40
C ALA A 21 3.87 15.91 6.21
N SER A 22 4.87 15.72 7.05
CA SER A 22 6.16 16.37 6.91
C SER A 22 6.90 15.89 5.66
N ARG A 23 7.89 16.67 5.20
CA ARG A 23 8.77 16.26 4.09
C ARG A 23 9.43 14.89 4.33
N TRP A 24 9.74 14.59 5.58
CA TRP A 24 10.41 13.35 5.97
C TRP A 24 9.46 12.15 5.92
N GLN A 25 8.24 12.33 6.38
CA GLN A 25 7.18 11.32 6.22
C GLN A 25 6.87 11.07 4.74
N ARG A 26 6.85 12.14 3.92
CA ARG A 26 6.73 11.98 2.47
C ARG A 26 7.88 11.16 1.89
N LEU A 27 9.13 11.43 2.26
CA LEU A 27 10.28 10.64 1.82
C LEU A 27 10.21 9.18 2.28
N ALA A 28 9.77 8.94 3.51
CA ALA A 28 9.56 7.58 4.01
C ALA A 28 8.46 6.85 3.22
N CYS A 29 7.35 7.53 2.88
CA CYS A 29 6.32 6.99 1.99
C CYS A 29 6.90 6.69 0.59
N VAL A 30 7.71 7.59 0.02
CA VAL A 30 8.36 7.38 -1.29
C VAL A 30 9.25 6.15 -1.26
N ALA A 31 10.06 5.98 -0.23
CA ALA A 31 10.96 4.83 -0.09
C ALA A 31 10.17 3.51 0.05
N ARG A 32 9.07 3.52 0.79
CA ARG A 32 8.23 2.35 1.02
C ARG A 32 7.32 2.02 -0.17
N ASP A 33 6.56 3.02 -0.67
CA ASP A 33 5.48 2.81 -1.63
C ASP A 33 5.97 2.91 -3.10
N ARG A 34 7.04 3.66 -3.35
CA ARG A 34 7.72 3.88 -4.64
C ARG A 34 6.86 4.58 -5.70
N GLY A 35 5.53 4.65 -5.51
CA GLY A 35 4.54 5.26 -6.40
C GLY A 35 3.13 5.10 -5.86
N CYS A 36 2.13 5.37 -6.71
CA CYS A 36 0.73 5.20 -6.33
C CYS A 36 0.43 3.76 -5.90
N THR A 37 -0.19 3.60 -4.73
CA THR A 37 -0.46 2.28 -4.15
C THR A 37 -1.74 1.63 -4.69
N PHE A 38 -2.52 2.33 -5.54
CA PHE A 38 -3.72 1.76 -6.18
C PHE A 38 -3.37 0.58 -7.08
N PRO A 39 -4.09 -0.55 -7.03
CA PRO A 39 -3.80 -1.76 -7.79
C PRO A 39 -3.67 -1.51 -9.30
N GLY A 40 -2.53 -1.87 -9.88
CA GLY A 40 -2.24 -1.73 -11.30
C GLY A 40 -1.83 -0.32 -11.75
N CYS A 41 -1.82 0.69 -10.88
CA CYS A 41 -1.37 2.04 -11.21
C CYS A 41 0.15 2.11 -11.34
N ASP A 42 0.64 2.81 -12.36
CA ASP A 42 2.06 3.03 -12.64
C ASP A 42 2.53 4.47 -12.35
N ALA A 43 1.64 5.34 -11.80
CA ALA A 43 1.98 6.71 -11.47
C ALA A 43 3.14 6.76 -10.46
N PRO A 44 4.27 7.44 -10.80
CA PRO A 44 5.45 7.52 -9.94
C PRO A 44 5.17 8.37 -8.69
N ALA A 45 6.00 8.25 -7.67
CA ALA A 45 5.86 8.97 -6.41
C ALA A 45 5.82 10.50 -6.57
N THR A 46 6.44 11.04 -7.62
CA THR A 46 6.41 12.47 -7.95
C THR A 46 5.01 12.99 -8.29
N MET A 47 4.14 12.10 -8.80
CA MET A 47 2.75 12.40 -9.16
C MET A 47 1.74 11.98 -8.08
N CYS A 48 2.23 11.73 -6.85
CA CYS A 48 1.39 11.27 -5.75
C CYS A 48 1.37 12.27 -4.61
N ALA A 49 0.20 12.42 -3.98
CA ALA A 49 0.05 13.05 -2.68
C ALA A 49 0.18 12.01 -1.55
N VAL A 50 0.44 12.49 -0.33
CA VAL A 50 0.35 11.65 0.87
C VAL A 50 -1.11 11.62 1.33
N HIS A 51 -1.63 10.42 1.50
CA HIS A 51 -3.01 10.14 1.90
C HIS A 51 -3.03 9.43 3.27
N HIS A 52 -4.02 9.76 4.10
CA HIS A 52 -4.28 9.08 5.37
C HIS A 52 -5.16 7.84 5.14
N LEU A 53 -4.72 6.67 5.57
CA LEU A 53 -5.50 5.42 5.50
C LEU A 53 -6.76 5.48 6.35
N ILE A 54 -6.61 5.96 7.59
CA ILE A 54 -7.72 6.38 8.44
C ILE A 54 -7.82 7.90 8.28
N PRO A 55 -8.93 8.43 7.74
CA PRO A 55 -9.06 9.86 7.47
C PRO A 55 -8.83 10.72 8.71
N TRP A 56 -8.24 11.89 8.52
CA TRP A 56 -8.07 12.85 9.62
C TRP A 56 -9.38 13.22 10.30
N ALA A 57 -10.47 13.33 9.53
CA ALA A 57 -11.81 13.58 10.05
C ALA A 57 -12.31 12.47 10.98
N HIS A 58 -11.84 11.24 10.78
CA HIS A 58 -12.18 10.05 11.58
C HIS A 58 -11.08 9.72 12.60
N HIS A 59 -10.44 10.74 13.16
CA HIS A 59 -9.42 10.65 14.20
C HIS A 59 -8.09 9.97 13.78
N GLY A 60 -7.84 9.76 12.48
CA GLY A 60 -6.56 9.29 11.99
C GLY A 60 -5.43 10.25 12.32
N GLY A 61 -4.32 9.74 12.83
CA GLY A 61 -3.10 10.51 13.08
C GLY A 61 -2.23 10.65 11.83
N THR A 62 -1.32 11.62 11.85
CA THR A 62 -0.29 11.76 10.81
C THR A 62 0.96 10.99 11.26
N ASP A 63 0.80 9.67 11.32
CA ASP A 63 1.84 8.70 11.65
C ASP A 63 2.19 7.91 10.40
N ILE A 64 3.46 7.55 10.23
CA ILE A 64 3.93 6.88 9.00
C ILE A 64 3.15 5.61 8.65
N ASP A 65 2.61 4.92 9.66
CA ASP A 65 1.79 3.73 9.48
C ASP A 65 0.39 4.04 8.97
N ASN A 66 -0.09 5.27 9.18
CA ASN A 66 -1.37 5.74 8.68
C ASN A 66 -1.25 6.53 7.35
N LEU A 67 -0.06 6.60 6.75
CA LEU A 67 0.19 7.37 5.53
C LEU A 67 0.52 6.46 4.35
N THR A 68 0.09 6.85 3.15
CA THR A 68 0.42 6.16 1.89
C THR A 68 0.48 7.13 0.72
N LEU A 69 1.05 6.71 -0.42
CA LEU A 69 1.11 7.50 -1.64
C LEU A 69 -0.05 7.15 -2.57
N VAL A 70 -0.77 8.18 -3.03
CA VAL A 70 -1.89 8.04 -3.97
C VAL A 70 -1.84 9.18 -4.99
N CYS A 71 -1.97 8.86 -6.28
CA CYS A 71 -2.08 9.90 -7.32
C CYS A 71 -3.48 10.55 -7.30
N ASP A 72 -3.61 11.76 -7.84
CA ASP A 72 -4.85 12.54 -7.78
C ASP A 72 -6.07 11.78 -8.32
N ARG A 73 -5.89 11.04 -9.42
CA ARG A 73 -6.96 10.23 -10.02
C ARG A 73 -7.52 9.20 -9.04
N HIS A 74 -6.66 8.52 -8.30
CA HIS A 74 -7.09 7.46 -7.38
C HIS A 74 -7.43 8.00 -6.00
N HIS A 75 -6.87 9.14 -5.62
CA HIS A 75 -7.25 9.86 -4.40
C HIS A 75 -8.74 10.25 -4.44
N ALA A 76 -9.24 10.69 -5.61
CA ALA A 76 -10.64 11.03 -5.82
C ALA A 76 -11.62 9.83 -5.74
N GLN A 77 -11.12 8.60 -5.75
CA GLN A 77 -11.93 7.37 -5.66
C GLN A 77 -12.01 6.80 -4.24
N VAL A 78 -11.19 7.31 -3.32
CA VAL A 78 -11.22 6.86 -1.92
C VAL A 78 -12.49 7.38 -1.27
N ALA A 79 -13.24 6.48 -0.63
CA ALA A 79 -14.38 6.86 0.18
C ALA A 79 -13.94 7.69 1.40
N GLU A 80 -14.74 8.67 1.79
CA GLU A 80 -14.50 9.43 3.02
C GLU A 80 -14.67 8.54 4.27
N ASP A 81 -15.62 7.61 4.21
CA ASP A 81 -15.82 6.59 5.22
C ASP A 81 -15.20 5.26 4.73
N THR A 82 -14.30 4.69 5.52
CA THR A 82 -13.65 3.40 5.20
C THR A 82 -14.61 2.23 5.15
N ASP A 83 -15.78 2.35 5.77
CA ASP A 83 -16.82 1.31 5.78
C ASP A 83 -17.84 1.47 4.65
N ASP A 84 -17.82 2.58 3.92
CA ASP A 84 -18.68 2.79 2.74
C ASP A 84 -18.44 1.67 1.69
N PRO A 85 -19.48 0.86 1.39
CA PRO A 85 -19.35 -0.22 0.42
C PRO A 85 -19.32 0.28 -1.03
N THR A 86 -19.60 1.54 -1.28
CA THR A 86 -19.72 2.12 -2.63
C THR A 86 -18.40 2.71 -3.16
N GLY A 87 -17.45 3.01 -2.26
CA GLY A 87 -16.14 3.57 -2.58
C GLY A 87 -14.98 2.60 -2.31
N TRP A 88 -13.80 3.01 -2.77
CA TRP A 88 -12.56 2.33 -2.44
C TRP A 88 -12.12 2.70 -1.03
N ALA A 89 -11.74 1.71 -0.23
CA ALA A 89 -11.15 1.92 1.07
C ALA A 89 -9.70 1.45 1.10
N THR A 90 -8.89 2.08 1.95
CA THR A 90 -7.47 1.77 2.10
C THR A 90 -7.18 1.32 3.52
N GLU A 91 -6.27 0.34 3.67
CA GLU A 91 -5.79 -0.05 4.99
C GLU A 91 -4.33 -0.53 4.95
N ARG A 92 -3.67 -0.55 6.11
CA ARG A 92 -2.35 -1.15 6.25
C ARG A 92 -2.49 -2.66 6.42
N MET A 93 -1.87 -3.42 5.51
CA MET A 93 -1.88 -4.87 5.56
C MET A 93 -1.11 -5.37 6.79
N GLY A 94 -1.79 -6.15 7.63
CA GLY A 94 -1.25 -6.67 8.88
C GLY A 94 -0.13 -7.69 8.69
N ALA A 95 0.61 -7.98 9.76
CA ALA A 95 1.79 -8.85 9.76
C ALA A 95 1.53 -10.28 9.26
N HIS A 96 0.31 -10.78 9.42
CA HIS A 96 -0.07 -12.15 9.00
C HIS A 96 -0.66 -12.24 7.59
N THR A 97 -0.71 -11.12 6.86
CA THR A 97 -1.18 -11.10 5.48
C THR A 97 -0.05 -11.47 4.51
N ARG A 98 -0.41 -11.77 3.27
CA ARG A 98 0.58 -12.10 2.22
C ARG A 98 1.56 -10.97 1.94
N TYR A 99 1.16 -9.71 2.17
CA TYR A 99 1.95 -8.52 1.88
C TYR A 99 1.97 -7.57 3.09
N PRO A 100 2.64 -7.96 4.19
CA PRO A 100 2.64 -7.19 5.42
C PRO A 100 3.25 -5.80 5.21
N GLY A 101 2.66 -4.78 5.83
CA GLY A 101 3.14 -3.40 5.75
C GLY A 101 2.82 -2.68 4.43
N ARG A 102 2.24 -3.38 3.42
CA ARG A 102 1.77 -2.75 2.18
C ARG A 102 0.42 -2.07 2.40
N THR A 103 0.07 -1.15 1.50
CA THR A 103 -1.28 -0.61 1.45
C THR A 103 -2.18 -1.54 0.67
N GLY A 104 -3.19 -2.08 1.34
CA GLY A 104 -4.28 -2.84 0.73
C GLY A 104 -5.42 -1.91 0.31
N TRP A 105 -5.98 -2.16 -0.86
CA TRP A 105 -7.14 -1.47 -1.39
C TRP A 105 -8.32 -2.41 -1.45
N ARG A 106 -9.39 -2.05 -0.76
CA ARG A 106 -10.64 -2.79 -0.71
C ARG A 106 -11.61 -2.19 -1.73
N PRO A 107 -11.99 -2.94 -2.77
CA PRO A 107 -12.85 -2.42 -3.83
C PRO A 107 -14.28 -2.17 -3.34
N PRO A 108 -15.05 -1.29 -4.02
CA PRO A 108 -16.48 -1.18 -3.80
C PRO A 108 -17.21 -2.47 -4.20
N THR A 109 -18.38 -2.73 -3.59
CA THR A 109 -19.14 -3.98 -3.76
C THR A 109 -19.56 -4.26 -5.19
N HIS A 110 -19.81 -3.22 -5.99
CA HIS A 110 -20.19 -3.36 -7.40
C HIS A 110 -19.00 -3.82 -8.27
N HIS A 111 -17.74 -3.61 -7.84
CA HIS A 111 -16.53 -4.12 -8.49
C HIS A 111 -16.16 -5.53 -8.02
N ASP A 112 -16.34 -5.79 -6.73
CA ASP A 112 -16.05 -7.08 -6.11
C ASP A 112 -16.92 -7.25 -4.86
N PRO A 113 -17.97 -8.06 -4.92
CA PRO A 113 -18.86 -8.29 -3.76
C PRO A 113 -18.12 -8.83 -2.53
N THR A 114 -16.97 -9.51 -2.73
CA THR A 114 -16.18 -10.06 -1.62
C THR A 114 -15.25 -9.01 -0.99
N ARG A 115 -15.07 -7.86 -1.63
CA ARG A 115 -14.22 -6.76 -1.20
C ARG A 115 -12.83 -7.19 -0.76
N ARG A 116 -12.23 -8.16 -1.45
CA ARG A 116 -10.88 -8.65 -1.13
C ARG A 116 -9.83 -7.59 -1.37
N HIS A 117 -8.93 -7.44 -0.41
CA HIS A 117 -7.80 -6.51 -0.55
C HIS A 117 -6.94 -6.83 -1.76
N ARG A 118 -6.58 -5.78 -2.48
CA ARG A 118 -5.64 -5.81 -3.61
C ARG A 118 -4.48 -4.89 -3.29
N VAL A 119 -3.27 -5.29 -3.66
CA VAL A 119 -2.05 -4.47 -3.53
C VAL A 119 -1.48 -4.15 -4.90
N ASN A 120 -0.78 -3.04 -5.01
CA ASN A 120 -0.12 -2.66 -6.25
C ASN A 120 1.27 -3.30 -6.36
N HIS A 121 1.51 -4.10 -7.38
CA HIS A 121 2.80 -4.71 -7.67
C HIS A 121 3.62 -3.95 -8.73
N ARG A 122 3.08 -2.90 -9.38
CA ARG A 122 3.78 -2.16 -10.44
C ARG A 122 5.11 -1.58 -9.98
N HIS A 123 5.15 -1.10 -8.74
CA HIS A 123 6.34 -0.52 -8.13
C HIS A 123 7.15 -1.53 -7.28
N HIS A 124 6.71 -2.80 -7.21
CA HIS A 124 7.28 -3.86 -6.37
C HIS A 124 7.38 -5.18 -7.15
N GLY A 125 8.02 -5.13 -8.31
CA GLY A 125 8.20 -6.31 -9.18
C GLY A 125 8.96 -7.46 -8.51
N ASP A 126 9.80 -7.15 -7.54
CA ASP A 126 10.52 -8.11 -6.69
C ASP A 126 9.58 -9.07 -5.93
N GLU A 127 8.40 -8.60 -5.49
CA GLU A 127 7.40 -9.46 -4.83
C GLU A 127 6.80 -10.50 -5.79
N LEU A 128 6.58 -10.13 -7.05
CA LEU A 128 6.09 -11.04 -8.07
C LEU A 128 7.15 -12.07 -8.45
N LEU A 129 8.40 -11.64 -8.59
CA LEU A 129 9.53 -12.51 -8.89
C LEU A 129 9.76 -13.51 -7.74
N GLY A 130 9.80 -13.06 -6.50
CA GLY A 130 9.92 -13.93 -5.33
C GLY A 130 8.81 -14.98 -5.24
N SER A 131 7.57 -14.58 -5.50
CA SER A 131 6.43 -15.49 -5.55
C SER A 131 6.53 -16.50 -6.71
N ALA A 132 7.06 -16.10 -7.87
CA ALA A 132 7.27 -16.98 -9.01
C ALA A 132 8.36 -18.01 -8.74
N ILE A 133 9.50 -17.57 -8.19
CA ILE A 133 10.62 -18.45 -7.79
C ILE A 133 10.16 -19.46 -6.76
N HIS A 134 9.42 -19.02 -5.73
CA HIS A 134 8.88 -19.93 -4.71
C HIS A 134 7.97 -21.01 -5.32
N ARG A 135 7.04 -20.63 -6.21
CA ARG A 135 6.17 -21.59 -6.91
C ARG A 135 6.95 -22.58 -7.76
N LEU A 136 8.03 -22.14 -8.42
CA LEU A 136 8.87 -23.04 -9.21
C LEU A 136 9.62 -24.04 -8.32
N ARG A 137 10.19 -23.60 -7.21
CA ARG A 137 10.85 -24.48 -6.24
C ARG A 137 9.89 -25.54 -5.68
N VAL A 138 8.70 -25.12 -5.22
CA VAL A 138 7.69 -26.06 -4.71
C VAL A 138 7.29 -27.09 -5.77
N LYS A 139 7.18 -26.71 -7.06
CA LYS A 139 6.90 -27.65 -8.15
C LYS A 139 8.05 -28.62 -8.42
N GLN A 140 9.29 -28.15 -8.36
CA GLN A 140 10.48 -29.01 -8.50
C GLN A 140 10.54 -30.04 -7.36
N ASP A 141 10.33 -29.60 -6.12
CA ASP A 141 10.31 -30.48 -4.95
C ASP A 141 9.16 -31.51 -5.01
N ALA A 142 8.05 -31.16 -5.68
CA ALA A 142 6.94 -32.09 -5.94
C ALA A 142 7.11 -32.94 -7.22
N GLY A 143 8.25 -32.87 -7.92
CA GLY A 143 8.51 -33.64 -9.16
C GLY A 143 7.65 -33.22 -10.36
N LEU A 144 7.04 -32.04 -10.35
CA LEU A 144 6.19 -31.56 -11.43
C LEU A 144 7.02 -30.87 -12.52
N PRO A 145 6.70 -31.08 -13.82
CA PRO A 145 7.43 -30.44 -14.92
C PRO A 145 7.26 -28.91 -14.91
N PRO A 146 8.26 -28.15 -15.39
CA PRO A 146 8.16 -26.72 -15.52
C PRO A 146 7.02 -26.33 -16.48
N PRO A 147 6.37 -25.17 -16.26
CA PRO A 147 5.33 -24.70 -17.18
C PRO A 147 5.92 -24.42 -18.57
N PRO A 148 5.15 -24.65 -19.65
CA PRO A 148 5.61 -24.35 -20.99
C PRO A 148 5.93 -22.85 -21.14
N LEU A 149 7.02 -22.56 -21.85
CA LEU A 149 7.36 -21.19 -22.23
C LEU A 149 6.25 -20.65 -23.15
N ARG A 150 5.64 -19.54 -22.77
CA ARG A 150 4.72 -18.81 -23.68
C ARG A 150 5.58 -18.17 -24.78
N GLN A 151 5.33 -18.58 -26.02
CA GLN A 151 5.85 -17.91 -27.22
C GLN A 151 5.17 -16.58 -27.40
#